data_c845627ea0942ea9e4e11a25a06cd8d9
#
_entry.id   c845627ea0942ea9e4e11a25a06cd8d9
#
_cell.length_a   1.000
_cell.length_b   1.000
_cell.length_c   1.000
_cell.angle_alpha   90.00
_cell.angle_beta   90.00
_cell.angle_gamma   90.00
#
_symmetry.space_group_name_H-M   'P 1'
#
loop_
_entity.id
_entity.type
_entity.pdbx_description
1 polymer ?
#
loop_
_entity_poly.entity_id
_entity_poly.type
_entity_poly.pdbx_seq_one_letter_code
_entity_poly.pdbx_strand_id
1 'polypeptide(L)'
;MKDELISRVGLWGQRHYNFLKKNNPTVINVMRLNGTLEQYLTELDRDAQEMFELLIKQYAELKGITEEFKAENQAEWFQQMNSIKARVINIVNAELIYIRNSGASAPLFAYSKRPAENGIRYS
;
A
#
# COMPACT_ATOMS: atom_id res chain seq x y z
N MET A 1 -16.63 -1.66 18.79
CA MET A 1 -16.69 -1.16 18.76
C MET A 1 -16.07 -0.56 18.11
N LYS A 2 -15.81 0.00 18.23
CA LYS A 2 -15.12 0.63 17.79
C LYS A 2 -14.61 0.19 16.66
N ASP A 3 -14.45 -0.74 16.37
CA ASP A 3 -13.72 -1.18 15.30
C ASP A 3 -14.56 -1.64 14.17
N GLU A 4 -15.85 -1.41 14.23
CA GLU A 4 -16.67 -1.71 13.15
C GLU A 4 -16.27 -0.93 11.93
N LEU A 5 -15.92 0.34 12.12
CA LEU A 5 -15.46 1.18 11.04
C LEU A 5 -14.18 0.62 10.45
N ILE A 6 -13.28 0.19 11.30
CA ILE A 6 -12.00 -0.28 10.84
C ILE A 6 -12.13 -1.60 10.09
N SER A 7 -13.10 -2.41 10.45
CA SER A 7 -13.24 -3.69 9.79
C SER A 7 -13.70 -3.55 8.35
N ARG A 8 -14.19 -2.37 7.98
CA ARG A 8 -14.59 -2.16 6.60
C ARG A 8 -13.42 -1.70 5.74
N VAL A 9 -12.29 -1.45 6.36
CA VAL A 9 -11.11 -1.02 5.64
C VAL A 9 -10.27 -2.25 5.31
N GLY A 10 -9.58 -2.24 4.20
CA GLY A 10 -8.79 -3.39 3.80
C GLY A 10 -7.56 -3.59 4.65
N LEU A 11 -6.81 -4.61 4.32
CA LEU A 11 -5.68 -5.01 5.12
C LEU A 11 -4.60 -3.93 5.27
N TRP A 12 -4.31 -3.23 4.20
CA TRP A 12 -3.29 -2.19 4.27
C TRP A 12 -3.72 -1.06 5.19
N GLY A 13 -4.98 -0.66 5.07
CA GLY A 13 -5.48 0.41 5.91
C GLY A 13 -5.52 0.01 7.37
N GLN A 14 -5.85 -1.25 7.65
CA GLN A 14 -5.86 -1.73 9.02
C GLN A 14 -4.47 -1.74 9.62
N ARG A 15 -3.47 -2.12 8.84
CA ARG A 15 -2.10 -2.07 9.31
C ARG A 15 -1.69 -0.65 9.67
N HIS A 16 -2.05 0.29 8.81
CA HIS A 16 -1.71 1.68 9.06
C HIS A 16 -2.43 2.21 10.29
N TYR A 17 -3.69 1.82 10.45
CA TYR A 17 -4.44 2.22 11.62
C TYR A 17 -3.75 1.73 12.89
N ASN A 18 -3.35 0.46 12.90
CA ASN A 18 -2.70 -0.10 14.08
C ASN A 18 -1.36 0.58 14.34
N PHE A 19 -0.66 0.92 13.29
CA PHE A 19 0.60 1.62 13.43
C PHE A 19 0.39 3.01 14.05
N LEU A 20 -0.58 3.75 13.55
CA LEU A 20 -0.86 5.07 14.09
C LEU A 20 -1.37 4.99 15.51
N LYS A 21 -2.19 4.00 15.79
CA LYS A 21 -2.73 3.86 17.12
C LYS A 21 -1.62 3.68 18.12
N LYS A 22 -0.58 2.98 17.74
CA LYS A 22 0.52 2.76 18.64
C LYS A 22 1.49 3.93 18.68
N ASN A 23 1.75 4.55 17.56
CA ASN A 23 2.79 5.57 17.47
C ASN A 23 2.30 7.01 17.47
N ASN A 24 1.07 7.23 17.11
CA ASN A 24 0.55 8.59 17.05
C ASN A 24 -0.96 8.61 17.24
N PRO A 25 -1.44 8.22 18.42
CA PRO A 25 -2.89 8.12 18.63
C PRO A 25 -3.61 9.45 18.51
N THR A 26 -2.90 10.54 18.70
CA THR A 26 -3.53 11.84 18.57
C THR A 26 -4.10 12.06 17.19
N VAL A 27 -3.38 11.61 16.16
CA VAL A 27 -3.84 11.77 14.80
C VAL A 27 -5.16 11.01 14.61
N ILE A 28 -5.25 9.82 15.19
CA ILE A 28 -6.47 9.05 15.08
C ILE A 28 -7.62 9.76 15.76
N ASN A 29 -7.36 10.30 16.94
CA ASN A 29 -8.42 10.99 17.67
C ASN A 29 -8.91 12.20 16.90
N VAL A 30 -8.01 12.94 16.29
CA VAL A 30 -8.41 14.11 15.53
C VAL A 30 -9.26 13.70 14.34
N MET A 31 -8.87 12.64 13.66
CA MET A 31 -9.64 12.21 12.50
C MET A 31 -11.00 11.64 12.89
N ARG A 32 -11.11 11.04 14.07
CA ARG A 32 -12.40 10.58 14.52
C ARG A 32 -13.30 11.76 14.79
N LEU A 33 -12.76 12.79 15.42
CA LEU A 33 -13.56 13.96 15.71
C LEU A 33 -14.00 14.69 14.44
N ASN A 34 -13.15 14.69 13.44
CA ASN A 34 -13.49 15.33 12.19
C ASN A 34 -14.36 14.45 11.30
N GLY A 35 -14.49 13.20 11.62
CA GLY A 35 -15.25 12.28 10.79
C GLY A 35 -14.52 11.88 9.53
N THR A 36 -13.21 11.98 9.50
CA THR A 36 -12.45 11.67 8.30
C THR A 36 -11.63 10.41 8.39
N LEU A 37 -11.70 9.70 9.50
CA LEU A 37 -10.84 8.54 9.69
C LEU A 37 -11.09 7.43 8.68
N GLU A 38 -12.34 7.10 8.45
CA GLU A 38 -12.66 6.02 7.54
C GLU A 38 -12.20 6.35 6.13
N GLN A 39 -12.46 7.56 5.69
CA GLN A 39 -12.06 7.95 4.35
C GLN A 39 -10.54 7.94 4.21
N TYR A 40 -9.85 8.43 5.21
CA TYR A 40 -8.39 8.44 5.18
C TYR A 40 -7.83 7.03 5.04
N LEU A 41 -8.33 6.11 5.86
CA LEU A 41 -7.81 4.75 5.83
C LEU A 41 -8.20 4.01 4.55
N THR A 42 -9.39 4.28 4.05
CA THR A 42 -9.83 3.64 2.82
C THR A 42 -8.99 4.11 1.63
N GLU A 43 -8.70 5.40 1.59
CA GLU A 43 -7.88 5.91 0.50
C GLU A 43 -6.46 5.38 0.60
N LEU A 44 -5.92 5.31 1.80
CA LEU A 44 -4.58 4.77 1.96
C LEU A 44 -4.55 3.31 1.56
N ASP A 45 -5.57 2.56 1.93
CA ASP A 45 -5.65 1.15 1.59
C ASP A 45 -5.67 0.97 0.08
N ARG A 46 -6.45 1.79 -0.61
CA ARG A 46 -6.51 1.70 -2.06
C ARG A 46 -5.17 2.05 -2.69
N ASP A 47 -4.55 3.11 -2.19
CA ASP A 47 -3.26 3.52 -2.73
C ASP A 47 -2.21 2.44 -2.51
N ALA A 48 -2.23 1.81 -1.35
CA ALA A 48 -1.26 0.76 -1.06
C ALA A 48 -1.50 -0.44 -1.96
N GLN A 49 -2.76 -0.79 -2.17
CA GLN A 49 -3.07 -1.92 -3.02
C GLN A 49 -2.63 -1.65 -4.47
N GLU A 50 -2.85 -0.44 -4.94
CA GLU A 50 -2.43 -0.09 -6.29
C GLU A 50 -0.92 -0.14 -6.43
N MET A 51 -0.21 0.37 -5.43
CA MET A 51 1.25 0.31 -5.46
C MET A 51 1.72 -1.14 -5.45
N PHE A 52 1.09 -1.96 -4.63
CA PHE A 52 1.45 -3.35 -4.53
C PHE A 52 1.31 -4.04 -5.89
N GLU A 53 0.17 -3.84 -6.55
CA GLU A 53 -0.07 -4.51 -7.82
C GLU A 53 0.88 -4.00 -8.90
N LEU A 54 1.13 -2.70 -8.90
CA LEU A 54 2.03 -2.15 -9.90
C LEU A 54 3.45 -2.66 -9.72
N LEU A 55 3.93 -2.70 -8.49
CA LEU A 55 5.29 -3.16 -8.24
C LEU A 55 5.44 -4.65 -8.56
N ILE A 56 4.43 -5.45 -8.26
CA ILE A 56 4.49 -6.85 -8.60
C ILE A 56 4.63 -7.02 -10.11
N LYS A 57 3.85 -6.25 -10.85
CA LYS A 57 3.91 -6.33 -12.29
C LYS A 57 5.27 -5.91 -12.81
N GLN A 58 5.80 -4.82 -12.28
CA GLN A 58 7.09 -4.33 -12.73
C GLN A 58 8.21 -5.30 -12.40
N TYR A 59 8.20 -5.86 -11.21
CA TYR A 59 9.25 -6.81 -10.86
C TYR A 59 9.15 -8.08 -11.68
N ALA A 60 7.92 -8.55 -11.93
CA ALA A 60 7.75 -9.75 -12.75
C ALA A 60 8.28 -9.51 -14.16
N GLU A 61 8.01 -8.34 -14.70
CA GLU A 61 8.49 -8.02 -16.03
C GLU A 61 10.01 -7.94 -16.07
N LEU A 62 10.59 -7.33 -15.05
CA LEU A 62 12.05 -7.22 -15.01
C LEU A 62 12.71 -8.57 -14.91
N LYS A 63 12.09 -9.52 -14.26
CA LYS A 63 12.66 -10.84 -14.12
C LYS A 63 12.23 -11.79 -15.21
N GLY A 64 11.44 -11.34 -16.15
CA GLY A 64 10.99 -12.20 -17.23
C GLY A 64 10.00 -13.26 -16.82
N ILE A 65 9.25 -13.01 -15.74
CA ILE A 65 8.30 -13.98 -15.27
C ILE A 65 6.99 -13.71 -15.96
N THR A 66 6.77 -14.38 -17.08
CA THR A 66 5.62 -14.12 -17.93
C THR A 66 4.61 -15.25 -17.84
N GLU A 67 3.52 -15.09 -18.57
CA GLU A 67 2.54 -16.17 -18.66
C GLU A 67 3.12 -17.39 -19.33
N GLU A 68 4.01 -17.18 -20.27
CA GLU A 68 4.66 -18.30 -20.91
C GLU A 68 5.55 -19.05 -19.92
N PHE A 69 6.26 -18.31 -19.09
CA PHE A 69 7.09 -18.94 -18.09
C PHE A 69 6.22 -19.74 -17.12
N LYS A 70 5.05 -19.19 -16.76
CA LYS A 70 4.15 -19.88 -15.86
C LYS A 70 3.68 -21.18 -16.48
N ALA A 71 3.35 -21.15 -17.76
CA ALA A 71 2.87 -22.34 -18.43
C ALA A 71 3.92 -23.42 -18.51
N GLU A 72 5.18 -23.01 -18.71
CA GLU A 72 6.23 -23.97 -18.86
C GLU A 72 6.77 -24.50 -17.54
N ASN A 73 6.73 -23.69 -16.51
CA ASN A 73 7.35 -24.11 -15.25
C ASN A 73 6.56 -23.51 -14.09
N GLN A 74 5.41 -24.10 -13.83
CA GLN A 74 4.51 -23.54 -12.86
C GLN A 74 5.08 -23.50 -11.44
N ALA A 75 5.81 -24.52 -11.05
CA ALA A 75 6.39 -24.54 -9.71
C ALA A 75 7.38 -23.41 -9.51
N GLU A 76 8.23 -23.20 -10.49
CA GLU A 76 9.21 -22.16 -10.41
C GLU A 76 8.53 -20.78 -10.46
N TRP A 77 7.50 -20.66 -11.29
CA TRP A 77 6.75 -19.43 -11.38
C TRP A 77 6.17 -19.07 -10.01
N PHE A 78 5.61 -20.07 -9.35
CA PHE A 78 4.99 -19.85 -8.06
C PHE A 78 6.02 -19.37 -7.03
N GLN A 79 7.19 -19.98 -7.02
CA GLN A 79 8.25 -19.60 -6.10
C GLN A 79 8.73 -18.19 -6.37
N GLN A 80 8.92 -17.86 -7.65
CA GLN A 80 9.39 -16.54 -8.01
C GLN A 80 8.37 -15.47 -7.65
N MET A 81 7.11 -15.75 -7.90
CA MET A 81 6.08 -14.78 -7.58
C MET A 81 5.94 -14.57 -6.08
N ASN A 82 6.08 -15.64 -5.30
CA ASN A 82 6.02 -15.48 -3.85
C ASN A 82 7.17 -14.63 -3.35
N SER A 83 8.34 -14.80 -3.93
CA SER A 83 9.49 -14.00 -3.55
C SER A 83 9.27 -12.54 -3.89
N ILE A 84 8.72 -12.27 -5.07
CA ILE A 84 8.41 -10.91 -5.48
C ILE A 84 7.38 -10.29 -4.56
N LYS A 85 6.33 -11.05 -4.23
CA LYS A 85 5.28 -10.51 -3.37
C LYS A 85 5.83 -10.14 -1.99
N ALA A 86 6.70 -11.00 -1.44
CA ALA A 86 7.26 -10.71 -0.14
C ALA A 86 8.08 -9.43 -0.16
N ARG A 87 8.85 -9.24 -1.23
CA ARG A 87 9.65 -8.04 -1.34
C ARG A 87 8.76 -6.81 -1.51
N VAL A 88 7.73 -6.91 -2.33
CA VAL A 88 6.86 -5.78 -2.59
C VAL A 88 6.06 -5.41 -1.33
N ILE A 89 5.63 -6.40 -0.57
CA ILE A 89 4.94 -6.11 0.67
C ILE A 89 5.82 -5.26 1.58
N ASN A 90 7.10 -5.60 1.68
CA ASN A 90 8.02 -4.82 2.50
C ASN A 90 8.17 -3.40 1.99
N ILE A 91 8.20 -3.24 0.67
CA ILE A 91 8.33 -1.91 0.09
C ILE A 91 7.09 -1.06 0.38
N VAL A 92 5.92 -1.63 0.17
CA VAL A 92 4.69 -0.87 0.39
C VAL A 92 4.55 -0.51 1.88
N ASN A 93 4.88 -1.46 2.75
CA ASN A 93 4.83 -1.17 4.18
C ASN A 93 5.75 -0.01 4.55
N ALA A 94 6.95 0.00 3.99
CA ALA A 94 7.90 1.05 4.33
C ALA A 94 7.48 2.39 3.75
N GLU A 95 6.89 2.36 2.57
CA GLU A 95 6.54 3.62 1.91
C GLU A 95 5.23 4.23 2.39
N LEU A 96 4.27 3.42 2.71
CA LEU A 96 2.95 3.94 3.03
C LEU A 96 2.42 3.59 4.40
N ILE A 97 2.76 2.43 4.90
CA ILE A 97 2.10 1.93 6.09
C ILE A 97 2.79 2.34 7.37
N TYR A 98 4.09 2.15 7.42
CA TYR A 98 4.85 2.41 8.65
C TYR A 98 5.63 3.71 8.62
N ILE A 99 5.08 4.72 7.97
CA ILE A 99 5.76 6.00 7.97
C ILE A 99 5.40 6.74 9.23
N ARG A 100 6.46 7.40 9.85
CA ARG A 100 6.29 8.01 11.02
C ARG A 100 5.77 9.27 10.85
N ASN A 101 5.03 9.75 10.89
CA ASN A 101 4.54 10.93 10.87
C ASN A 101 4.71 11.94 10.48
N SER A 102 4.78 12.38 10.28
CA SER A 102 5.08 13.39 10.09
C SER A 102 4.63 13.96 8.98
N GLY A 103 4.09 14.72 8.75
CA GLY A 103 3.69 15.35 7.65
C GLY A 103 4.68 15.40 6.57
N ALA A 104 5.85 15.30 6.89
CA ALA A 104 6.88 15.41 5.90
C ALA A 104 6.88 14.27 4.94
N SER A 105 6.60 13.12 5.40
CA SER A 105 6.60 11.99 4.53
C SER A 105 5.40 11.93 3.66
N ALA A 106 4.32 12.29 4.19
CA ALA A 106 3.10 12.21 3.44
C ALA A 106 3.14 12.98 2.15
N PRO A 107 3.65 14.17 2.14
CA PRO A 107 3.68 14.92 0.91
C PRO A 107 4.45 14.24 -0.19
N LEU A 108 5.51 13.57 0.16
CA LEU A 108 6.30 12.92 -0.83
C LEU A 108 5.48 11.87 -1.55
N PHE A 109 4.76 11.09 -0.80
CA PHE A 109 3.94 10.07 -1.40
C PHE A 109 2.82 10.68 -2.20
N ALA A 110 2.18 11.68 -1.65
CA ALA A 110 1.09 12.30 -2.32
C ALA A 110 1.52 12.89 -3.63
N TYR A 111 2.71 13.42 -3.66
CA TYR A 111 3.23 13.98 -4.86
C TYR A 111 3.41 12.95 -5.93
N SER A 112 3.98 11.82 -5.60
CA SER A 112 4.20 10.82 -6.59
C SER A 112 2.89 10.26 -7.09
N LYS A 113 1.88 10.21 -6.28
CA LYS A 113 0.65 9.70 -6.73
C LYS A 113 -0.06 10.67 -7.62
N ARG A 114 -0.04 11.93 -7.29
CA ARG A 114 -0.74 12.88 -8.04
C ARG A 114 -0.29 13.04 -9.40
N PRO A 115 0.96 13.15 -9.64
CA PRO A 115 1.44 13.30 -10.99
C PRO A 115 1.01 12.17 -11.84
N ALA A 116 0.81 11.06 -11.23
CA ALA A 116 0.40 9.95 -12.00
C ALA A 116 -0.85 10.23 -12.67
N GLU A 117 -1.65 11.05 -12.06
CA GLU A 117 -2.76 11.28 -12.70
C GLU A 117 -2.60 12.17 -13.74
N ASN A 118 -1.66 12.77 -13.79
CA ASN A 118 -1.42 13.61 -14.78
C ASN A 118 -0.83 12.97 -15.68
N GLY A 119 -0.58 12.20 -15.61
CA GLY A 119 0.04 11.70 -16.17
C GLY A 119 0.85 11.44 -16.33
N ILE A 120 0.82 11.59 -16.30
CA ILE A 120 1.44 11.35 -16.42
C ILE A 120 2.32 11.04 -16.38
N ARG A 121 2.65 11.20 -16.32
CA ARG A 121 3.48 11.08 -16.17
C ARG A 121 3.97 10.25 -16.06
N TYR A 122 4.14 9.80 -15.91
CA TYR A 122 4.75 9.01 -15.72
C TYR A 122 4.33 8.17 -16.07
N SER A 123 3.86 8.28 -16.29
CA SER A 123 3.55 7.72 -16.68
C SER A 123 3.57 7.38 -16.98
#